data_c8b7d37399afe7276fe6d8d7dc309329
#
_entry.id   c8b7d37399afe7276fe6d8d7dc309329
#
_cell.length_a   1.000
_cell.length_b   1.000
_cell.length_c   1.000
_cell.angle_alpha   90.00
_cell.angle_beta   90.00
_cell.angle_gamma   90.00
#
_symmetry.space_group_name_H-M   'P 1'
#
loop_
_entity.id
_entity.type
_entity.pdbx_description
1 polymer ?
#
loop_
_entity_poly.entity_id
_entity_poly.type
_entity_poly.pdbx_seq_one_letter_code
_entity_poly.pdbx_strand_id
1 'polypeptide(L)'
;SHIPHRPQGAHPEVYVEYEIGMGENDSVTREDALKKLNSQIMAGEGPDLMILDGMPVDSYMEKGVLLDLAAHLDGLSGEQELFPNLVDAFRRDGKIFMIPCEFQLPVVQGEEKYISQIDGLSGIAEAVEALRADNPGADLLDICSELGIMRTLTAVCAPSWKNEDGSIHSETISEFLENAKRVYDAQMDTLAESEIESYRQRNEEWRSYYNFTWEESPYFTNGLDEIGYIAGEKKLDFGTVGYAYGYAFATSLERRDDLAGSRTDFLNGQGGKVFIAETLAGISASSPYAEKALELLDVLIGKESVVGEFSVNKAGFEESLMPDPEVYESDDVPYSSISSSNGDGMVVEVDIYWMNEEQKERLRGWIASADKAYVSDSVLEDAVYEKGAAYILGEQSLEDAVSEIEKKMAIYMAE
;
A
#
# COMPACT_ATOMS: atom_id res chain seq x y z
N SER A 1 6.42 4.40 11.46
CA SER A 1 7.63 4.72 10.68
C SER A 1 8.83 4.76 11.60
N HIS A 2 9.78 3.85 11.37
CA HIS A 2 11.06 3.81 12.09
C HIS A 2 12.07 4.65 11.31
N ILE A 3 12.42 5.82 11.81
CA ILE A 3 13.54 6.60 11.28
C ILE A 3 14.82 6.02 11.88
N PRO A 4 15.80 5.61 11.05
CA PRO A 4 17.01 4.96 11.56
C PRO A 4 17.84 5.90 12.44
N HIS A 5 18.28 5.43 13.59
CA HIS A 5 19.08 6.17 14.57
C HIS A 5 20.56 6.43 14.16
N ARG A 6 20.95 6.35 12.87
CA ARG A 6 22.36 6.34 12.44
C ARG A 6 22.86 7.32 11.38
N PRO A 7 22.38 8.56 11.18
CA PRO A 7 23.11 9.53 10.35
C PRO A 7 24.35 10.11 11.05
N GLN A 8 24.40 10.12 12.38
CA GLN A 8 25.46 10.80 13.16
C GLN A 8 26.84 10.16 13.09
N GLY A 9 26.98 8.93 12.61
CA GLY A 9 28.27 8.23 12.55
C GLY A 9 29.19 8.70 11.43
N ALA A 10 28.65 9.08 10.29
CA ALA A 10 29.42 9.52 9.11
C ALA A 10 29.66 11.05 9.09
N HIS A 11 28.77 11.84 9.69
CA HIS A 11 28.78 13.30 9.69
C HIS A 11 28.61 13.85 11.12
N PRO A 12 29.65 13.76 11.98
CA PRO A 12 29.56 14.18 13.38
C PRO A 12 29.34 15.70 13.56
N GLU A 13 29.51 16.47 12.50
CA GLU A 13 29.26 17.92 12.46
C GLU A 13 27.80 18.26 12.14
N VAL A 14 26.97 17.28 11.75
CA VAL A 14 25.55 17.46 11.42
C VAL A 14 24.69 16.96 12.58
N TYR A 15 23.86 17.83 13.09
CA TYR A 15 22.81 17.48 14.05
C TYR A 15 21.47 17.38 13.32
N VAL A 16 20.80 16.24 13.42
CA VAL A 16 19.45 16.03 12.87
C VAL A 16 18.45 16.13 14.01
N GLU A 17 17.55 17.10 13.91
CA GLU A 17 16.43 17.27 14.83
C GLU A 17 15.17 16.71 14.17
N TYR A 18 14.45 15.85 14.90
CA TYR A 18 13.22 15.25 14.42
C TYR A 18 12.01 15.94 15.06
N GLU A 19 11.12 16.45 14.25
CA GLU A 19 9.82 16.95 14.68
C GLU A 19 8.72 16.00 14.19
N ILE A 20 7.95 15.44 15.12
CA ILE A 20 6.77 14.63 14.81
C ILE A 20 5.57 15.57 14.83
N GLY A 21 4.93 15.73 13.67
CA GLY A 21 3.80 16.65 13.52
C GLY A 21 2.56 16.21 14.32
N MET A 22 2.34 14.89 14.43
CA MET A 22 1.22 14.31 15.15
C MET A 22 1.62 12.94 15.71
N GLY A 23 1.56 12.76 17.04
CA GLY A 23 1.79 11.49 17.72
C GLY A 23 0.48 10.72 17.93
N GLU A 24 0.57 9.41 18.13
CA GLU A 24 -0.61 8.51 18.29
C GLU A 24 -1.53 8.88 19.45
N ASN A 25 -1.03 9.60 20.47
CA ASN A 25 -1.78 10.00 21.67
C ASN A 25 -1.99 11.52 21.78
N ASP A 26 -1.72 12.27 20.73
CA ASP A 26 -1.87 13.71 20.74
C ASP A 26 -3.34 14.11 20.55
N SER A 27 -3.78 15.14 21.28
CA SER A 27 -5.07 15.80 21.05
C SER A 27 -5.07 16.73 19.84
N VAL A 28 -3.96 16.77 19.09
CA VAL A 28 -3.77 17.59 17.89
C VAL A 28 -4.39 16.87 16.69
N THR A 29 -5.26 17.59 15.99
CA THR A 29 -5.84 17.06 14.75
C THR A 29 -4.83 17.18 13.60
N ARG A 30 -5.00 16.34 12.55
CA ARG A 30 -4.21 16.45 11.31
C ARG A 30 -4.26 17.86 10.71
N GLU A 31 -5.44 18.48 10.72
CA GLU A 31 -5.64 19.85 10.24
C GLU A 31 -4.82 20.88 11.03
N ASP A 32 -4.79 20.77 12.35
CA ASP A 32 -4.00 21.66 13.20
C ASP A 32 -2.49 21.46 13.00
N ALA A 33 -2.04 20.21 12.84
CA ALA A 33 -0.65 19.90 12.54
C ALA A 33 -0.21 20.48 11.20
N LEU A 34 -1.04 20.33 10.15
CA LEU A 34 -0.78 20.91 8.83
C LEU A 34 -0.80 22.45 8.87
N LYS A 35 -1.72 23.09 9.59
CA LYS A 35 -1.73 24.54 9.75
C LYS A 35 -0.45 25.06 10.41
N LYS A 36 0.01 24.37 11.47
CA LYS A 36 1.28 24.70 12.14
C LYS A 36 2.45 24.59 11.16
N LEU A 37 2.59 23.46 10.47
CA LEU A 37 3.66 23.23 9.50
C LEU A 37 3.63 24.27 8.37
N ASN A 38 2.47 24.53 7.79
CA ASN A 38 2.32 25.55 6.74
C ASN A 38 2.75 26.94 7.22
N SER A 39 2.45 27.28 8.47
CA SER A 39 2.87 28.55 9.07
C SER A 39 4.39 28.62 9.24
N GLN A 40 5.03 27.53 9.65
CA GLN A 40 6.49 27.43 9.74
C GLN A 40 7.16 27.56 8.37
N ILE A 41 6.63 26.84 7.35
CA ILE A 41 7.11 26.92 5.96
C ILE A 41 7.03 28.35 5.42
N MET A 42 5.89 29.02 5.63
CA MET A 42 5.70 30.44 5.21
C MET A 42 6.62 31.41 5.93
N ALA A 43 6.99 31.13 7.17
CA ALA A 43 7.94 31.94 7.95
C ALA A 43 9.41 31.68 7.56
N GLY A 44 9.69 30.66 6.72
CA GLY A 44 11.06 30.20 6.44
C GLY A 44 11.70 29.43 7.60
N GLU A 45 10.89 28.91 8.51
CA GLU A 45 11.26 28.13 9.71
C GLU A 45 10.79 26.66 9.58
N GLY A 46 10.38 26.24 8.39
CA GLY A 46 9.96 24.88 8.13
C GLY A 46 11.12 23.90 8.12
N PRO A 47 10.85 22.58 8.14
CA PRO A 47 11.88 21.54 8.11
C PRO A 47 12.65 21.55 6.78
N ASP A 48 13.93 21.14 6.82
CA ASP A 48 14.77 21.01 5.64
C ASP A 48 14.37 19.81 4.78
N LEU A 49 14.05 18.68 5.41
CA LEU A 49 13.54 17.46 4.79
C LEU A 49 12.21 17.08 5.45
N MET A 50 11.26 16.65 4.66
CA MET A 50 9.91 16.25 5.09
C MET A 50 9.61 14.83 4.66
N ILE A 51 8.99 14.06 5.55
CA ILE A 51 8.30 12.83 5.19
C ILE A 51 6.86 13.22 4.85
N LEU A 52 6.45 12.93 3.63
CA LEU A 52 5.26 13.49 2.99
C LEU A 52 4.04 12.56 2.98
N ASP A 53 4.15 11.38 3.61
CA ASP A 53 3.06 10.42 3.67
C ASP A 53 1.80 11.05 4.30
N GLY A 54 0.69 10.95 3.58
CA GLY A 54 -0.58 11.56 4.00
C GLY A 54 -0.63 13.08 3.97
N MET A 55 0.36 13.76 3.36
CA MET A 55 0.41 15.22 3.25
C MET A 55 -0.21 15.70 1.93
N PRO A 56 -0.61 16.98 1.82
CA PRO A 56 -1.18 17.54 0.60
C PRO A 56 -0.09 17.85 -0.44
N VAL A 57 0.55 16.80 -0.96
CA VAL A 57 1.76 16.90 -1.81
C VAL A 57 1.50 17.70 -3.09
N ASP A 58 0.34 17.55 -3.72
CA ASP A 58 -0.02 18.31 -4.92
C ASP A 58 0.00 19.82 -4.65
N SER A 59 -0.60 20.26 -3.54
CA SER A 59 -0.58 21.66 -3.12
C SER A 59 0.84 22.16 -2.83
N TYR A 60 1.69 21.32 -2.26
CA TYR A 60 3.09 21.69 -1.97
C TYR A 60 3.92 21.83 -3.24
N MET A 61 3.68 20.98 -4.24
CA MET A 61 4.31 21.10 -5.55
C MET A 61 3.86 22.37 -6.28
N GLU A 62 2.56 22.63 -6.34
CA GLU A 62 2.00 23.82 -6.99
C GLU A 62 2.48 25.13 -6.38
N LYS A 63 2.59 25.18 -5.05
CA LYS A 63 3.05 26.34 -4.30
C LYS A 63 4.59 26.49 -4.28
N GLY A 64 5.33 25.57 -4.91
CA GLY A 64 6.78 25.61 -4.96
C GLY A 64 7.46 25.39 -3.59
N VAL A 65 6.82 24.64 -2.68
CA VAL A 65 7.38 24.33 -1.37
C VAL A 65 8.52 23.31 -1.46
N LEU A 66 8.46 22.42 -2.46
CA LEU A 66 9.41 21.32 -2.61
C LEU A 66 10.51 21.62 -3.64
N LEU A 67 11.72 21.19 -3.34
CA LEU A 67 12.88 21.26 -4.21
C LEU A 67 12.77 20.22 -5.33
N ASP A 68 13.18 20.59 -6.55
CA ASP A 68 13.32 19.64 -7.65
C ASP A 68 14.55 18.74 -7.44
N LEU A 69 14.30 17.46 -7.26
CA LEU A 69 15.30 16.41 -6.99
C LEU A 69 15.82 15.72 -8.27
N ALA A 70 15.22 16.00 -9.44
CA ALA A 70 15.49 15.23 -10.67
C ALA A 70 16.98 15.16 -11.02
N ALA A 71 17.68 16.30 -11.02
CA ALA A 71 19.11 16.33 -11.36
C ALA A 71 19.99 15.56 -10.37
N HIS A 72 19.62 15.54 -9.09
CA HIS A 72 20.30 14.79 -8.05
C HIS A 72 20.08 13.28 -8.23
N LEU A 73 18.83 12.85 -8.35
CA LEU A 73 18.47 11.44 -8.50
C LEU A 73 19.00 10.83 -9.81
N ASP A 74 18.95 11.58 -10.91
CA ASP A 74 19.51 11.16 -12.20
C ASP A 74 21.07 11.00 -12.17
N GLY A 75 21.72 11.59 -11.19
CA GLY A 75 23.17 11.49 -10.96
C GLY A 75 23.60 10.27 -10.15
N LEU A 76 22.69 9.58 -9.50
CA LEU A 76 22.99 8.42 -8.66
C LEU A 76 23.42 7.22 -9.51
N SER A 77 24.41 6.46 -9.04
CA SER A 77 24.96 5.31 -9.77
C SER A 77 25.65 4.31 -8.85
N GLY A 78 25.91 3.11 -9.34
CA GLY A 78 26.57 2.04 -8.57
C GLY A 78 25.71 1.57 -7.39
N GLU A 79 26.24 1.56 -6.19
CA GLU A 79 25.49 1.15 -4.99
C GLU A 79 24.38 2.14 -4.59
N GLN A 80 24.36 3.34 -5.15
CA GLN A 80 23.29 4.33 -4.95
C GLN A 80 22.23 4.28 -6.04
N GLU A 81 22.31 3.36 -7.01
CA GLU A 81 21.35 3.26 -8.11
C GLU A 81 19.97 2.84 -7.60
N LEU A 82 18.95 3.60 -8.02
CA LEU A 82 17.54 3.33 -7.70
C LEU A 82 16.88 2.57 -8.85
N PHE A 83 15.69 2.01 -8.61
CA PHE A 83 14.85 1.46 -9.67
C PHE A 83 14.31 2.59 -10.56
N PRO A 84 14.71 2.68 -11.85
CA PRO A 84 14.36 3.83 -12.69
C PRO A 84 12.87 4.00 -12.88
N ASN A 85 12.14 2.91 -13.06
CA ASN A 85 10.69 2.92 -13.24
C ASN A 85 9.96 3.45 -12.00
N LEU A 86 10.42 3.12 -10.78
CA LEU A 86 9.86 3.64 -9.55
C LEU A 86 10.15 5.14 -9.38
N VAL A 87 11.36 5.58 -9.74
CA VAL A 87 11.74 7.01 -9.73
C VAL A 87 10.93 7.79 -10.76
N ASP A 88 10.80 7.26 -11.99
CA ASP A 88 10.10 7.93 -13.08
C ASP A 88 8.59 8.06 -12.84
N ALA A 89 7.99 7.18 -12.01
CA ALA A 89 6.60 7.31 -11.58
C ALA A 89 6.31 8.63 -10.82
N PHE A 90 7.34 9.27 -10.27
CA PHE A 90 7.23 10.57 -9.58
C PHE A 90 7.65 11.75 -10.46
N ARG A 91 8.01 11.49 -11.72
CA ARG A 91 8.46 12.55 -12.65
C ARG A 91 7.26 13.24 -13.29
N ARG A 92 7.12 14.55 -13.01
CA ARG A 92 6.10 15.44 -13.61
C ARG A 92 6.79 16.57 -14.35
N ASP A 93 6.54 16.73 -15.63
CA ASP A 93 7.17 17.76 -16.48
C ASP A 93 8.71 17.78 -16.37
N GLY A 94 9.33 16.61 -16.27
CA GLY A 94 10.77 16.45 -16.14
C GLY A 94 11.34 16.71 -14.74
N LYS A 95 10.51 17.04 -13.75
CA LYS A 95 10.89 17.31 -12.36
C LYS A 95 10.45 16.18 -11.44
N ILE A 96 11.15 16.03 -10.33
CA ILE A 96 10.82 15.11 -9.24
C ILE A 96 10.85 15.90 -7.94
N PHE A 97 9.76 15.96 -7.20
CA PHE A 97 9.67 16.75 -5.96
C PHE A 97 9.66 15.88 -4.70
N MET A 98 9.48 14.60 -4.85
CA MET A 98 9.50 13.60 -3.78
C MET A 98 9.94 12.26 -4.32
N ILE A 99 10.46 11.42 -3.43
CA ILE A 99 10.88 10.05 -3.74
C ILE A 99 10.50 9.13 -2.59
N PRO A 100 9.96 7.93 -2.83
CA PRO A 100 9.79 6.95 -1.78
C PRO A 100 11.15 6.40 -1.35
N CYS A 101 11.30 6.08 -0.07
CA CYS A 101 12.47 5.35 0.42
C CYS A 101 12.23 3.83 0.34
N GLU A 102 10.97 3.44 0.46
CA GLU A 102 10.50 2.06 0.51
C GLU A 102 9.26 1.89 -0.36
N PHE A 103 8.95 0.65 -0.71
CA PHE A 103 7.73 0.34 -1.44
C PHE A 103 7.20 -1.06 -1.12
N GLN A 104 5.91 -1.23 -1.39
CA GLN A 104 5.24 -2.53 -1.35
C GLN A 104 4.60 -2.82 -2.71
N LEU A 105 4.38 -4.10 -2.98
CA LEU A 105 3.66 -4.56 -4.18
C LEU A 105 2.31 -5.12 -3.79
N PRO A 106 1.20 -4.63 -4.34
CA PRO A 106 -0.10 -5.24 -4.14
C PRO A 106 -0.14 -6.62 -4.79
N VAL A 107 -0.63 -7.60 -4.06
CA VAL A 107 -0.69 -8.99 -4.50
C VAL A 107 -2.06 -9.60 -4.22
N VAL A 108 -2.34 -10.68 -4.94
CA VAL A 108 -3.49 -11.55 -4.71
C VAL A 108 -3.01 -12.99 -4.54
N GLN A 109 -3.57 -13.68 -3.55
CA GLN A 109 -3.32 -15.10 -3.30
C GLN A 109 -4.62 -15.90 -3.44
N GLY A 110 -4.56 -17.01 -4.17
CA GLY A 110 -5.71 -17.85 -4.43
C GLY A 110 -5.40 -19.00 -5.38
N GLU A 111 -6.41 -19.81 -5.71
CA GLU A 111 -6.27 -20.83 -6.74
C GLU A 111 -5.98 -20.21 -8.11
N GLU A 112 -4.98 -20.74 -8.82
CA GLU A 112 -4.53 -20.22 -10.11
C GLU A 112 -5.65 -20.06 -11.13
N LYS A 113 -6.64 -20.98 -11.13
CA LYS A 113 -7.77 -20.91 -12.07
C LYS A 113 -8.62 -19.64 -11.96
N TYR A 114 -8.61 -18.97 -10.78
CA TYR A 114 -9.32 -17.71 -10.57
C TYR A 114 -8.37 -16.53 -10.77
N ILE A 115 -7.19 -16.54 -10.12
CA ILE A 115 -6.30 -15.38 -10.14
C ILE A 115 -5.63 -15.14 -11.50
N SER A 116 -5.41 -16.19 -12.31
CA SER A 116 -4.87 -16.05 -13.68
C SER A 116 -5.77 -15.29 -14.64
N GLN A 117 -7.04 -15.07 -14.27
CA GLN A 117 -8.01 -14.31 -15.07
C GLN A 117 -8.03 -12.82 -14.67
N ILE A 118 -7.36 -12.46 -13.59
CA ILE A 118 -7.34 -11.07 -13.11
C ILE A 118 -6.43 -10.24 -14.00
N ASP A 119 -7.04 -9.50 -14.91
CA ASP A 119 -6.40 -8.50 -15.76
C ASP A 119 -7.12 -7.16 -15.57
N GLY A 120 -6.84 -6.52 -14.43
CA GLY A 120 -7.52 -5.31 -14.02
C GLY A 120 -8.76 -5.50 -13.15
N LEU A 121 -9.43 -4.40 -12.85
CA LEU A 121 -10.51 -4.34 -11.85
C LEU A 121 -11.73 -5.21 -12.22
N SER A 122 -12.15 -5.22 -13.49
CA SER A 122 -13.26 -6.08 -13.91
C SER A 122 -12.92 -7.57 -13.76
N GLY A 123 -11.66 -7.95 -14.01
CA GLY A 123 -11.16 -9.31 -13.80
C GLY A 123 -11.20 -9.72 -12.33
N ILE A 124 -10.97 -8.78 -11.39
CA ILE A 124 -11.14 -9.04 -9.95
C ILE A 124 -12.62 -9.39 -9.66
N ALA A 125 -13.56 -8.58 -10.14
CA ALA A 125 -14.98 -8.83 -9.92
C ALA A 125 -15.41 -10.17 -10.55
N GLU A 126 -14.97 -10.48 -11.77
CA GLU A 126 -15.24 -11.74 -12.46
C GLU A 126 -14.67 -12.95 -11.69
N ALA A 127 -13.48 -12.83 -11.11
CA ALA A 127 -12.87 -13.89 -10.31
C ALA A 127 -13.69 -14.17 -9.03
N VAL A 128 -14.15 -13.13 -8.34
CA VAL A 128 -14.96 -13.27 -7.13
C VAL A 128 -16.37 -13.83 -7.47
N GLU A 129 -16.98 -13.40 -8.57
CA GLU A 129 -18.25 -13.96 -9.09
C GLU A 129 -18.12 -15.46 -9.44
N ALA A 130 -17.01 -15.85 -10.10
CA ALA A 130 -16.72 -17.24 -10.40
C ALA A 130 -16.49 -18.08 -9.12
N LEU A 131 -15.75 -17.52 -8.16
CA LEU A 131 -15.58 -18.14 -6.83
C LEU A 131 -16.92 -18.36 -6.14
N ARG A 132 -17.84 -17.39 -6.15
CA ARG A 132 -19.18 -17.52 -5.58
C ARG A 132 -19.97 -18.64 -6.25
N ALA A 133 -19.92 -18.72 -7.57
CA ALA A 133 -20.61 -19.77 -8.31
C ALA A 133 -20.13 -21.17 -7.93
N ASP A 134 -18.83 -21.34 -7.71
CA ASP A 134 -18.21 -22.61 -7.34
C ASP A 134 -18.33 -22.91 -5.81
N ASN A 135 -18.51 -21.90 -4.98
CA ASN A 135 -18.50 -22.01 -3.51
C ASN A 135 -19.72 -21.30 -2.89
N PRO A 136 -20.96 -21.76 -3.19
CA PRO A 136 -22.15 -21.13 -2.61
C PRO A 136 -22.15 -21.24 -1.08
N GLY A 137 -22.39 -20.10 -0.42
CA GLY A 137 -22.44 -20.01 1.04
C GLY A 137 -21.09 -19.91 1.78
N ALA A 138 -19.97 -20.09 1.10
CA ALA A 138 -18.64 -19.92 1.73
C ALA A 138 -18.30 -18.43 1.90
N ASP A 139 -17.49 -18.11 2.90
CA ASP A 139 -16.79 -16.82 2.91
C ASP A 139 -15.68 -16.85 1.83
N LEU A 140 -15.63 -15.83 0.99
CA LEU A 140 -14.68 -15.77 -0.11
C LEU A 140 -13.46 -14.91 0.23
N LEU A 141 -13.66 -13.81 0.96
CA LEU A 141 -12.71 -12.73 1.16
C LEU A 141 -12.42 -12.42 2.64
N ASP A 142 -13.25 -12.93 3.56
CA ASP A 142 -13.29 -12.50 4.97
C ASP A 142 -13.50 -10.98 5.14
N ILE A 143 -14.25 -10.38 4.21
CA ILE A 143 -14.59 -8.94 4.19
C ILE A 143 -16.09 -8.81 3.93
N CYS A 144 -16.86 -8.36 4.93
CA CYS A 144 -18.32 -8.30 4.87
C CYS A 144 -18.88 -6.86 4.89
N SER A 145 -18.09 -5.88 4.48
CA SER A 145 -18.52 -4.49 4.37
C SER A 145 -18.16 -3.86 3.05
N GLU A 146 -18.94 -2.88 2.65
CA GLU A 146 -18.69 -2.04 1.47
C GLU A 146 -17.40 -1.23 1.61
N LEU A 147 -17.11 -0.72 2.81
CA LEU A 147 -15.88 0.03 3.10
C LEU A 147 -14.66 -0.87 2.96
N GLY A 148 -14.69 -2.07 3.56
CA GLY A 148 -13.61 -3.04 3.48
C GLY A 148 -13.29 -3.43 2.04
N ILE A 149 -14.31 -3.72 1.23
CA ILE A 149 -14.14 -4.02 -0.20
C ILE A 149 -13.51 -2.84 -0.95
N MET A 150 -14.01 -1.62 -0.76
CA MET A 150 -13.44 -0.45 -1.44
C MET A 150 -11.99 -0.23 -1.03
N ARG A 151 -11.66 -0.28 0.26
CA ARG A 151 -10.29 -0.07 0.74
C ARG A 151 -9.31 -1.12 0.21
N THR A 152 -9.72 -2.37 0.13
CA THR A 152 -8.90 -3.45 -0.44
C THR A 152 -8.49 -3.16 -1.89
N LEU A 153 -9.36 -2.54 -2.67
CA LEU A 153 -9.13 -2.27 -4.09
C LEU A 153 -8.49 -0.90 -4.36
N THR A 154 -8.46 0.00 -3.36
CA THR A 154 -8.06 1.39 -3.54
C THR A 154 -6.63 1.53 -4.06
N ALA A 155 -5.66 0.83 -3.48
CA ALA A 155 -4.25 1.00 -3.85
C ALA A 155 -3.98 0.78 -5.35
N VAL A 156 -4.67 -0.19 -5.96
CA VAL A 156 -4.51 -0.53 -7.39
C VAL A 156 -5.46 0.25 -8.32
N CYS A 157 -6.37 1.06 -7.77
CA CYS A 157 -7.36 1.83 -8.54
C CYS A 157 -7.16 3.34 -8.43
N ALA A 158 -6.90 3.86 -7.25
CA ALA A 158 -6.83 5.30 -6.96
C ALA A 158 -5.83 6.09 -7.82
N PRO A 159 -4.68 5.55 -8.26
CA PRO A 159 -3.80 6.26 -9.18
C PRO A 159 -4.46 6.70 -10.51
N SER A 160 -5.62 6.14 -10.86
CA SER A 160 -6.39 6.49 -12.06
C SER A 160 -7.60 7.38 -11.79
N TRP A 161 -7.84 7.80 -10.54
CA TRP A 161 -9.00 8.64 -10.19
C TRP A 161 -8.81 10.12 -10.47
N LYS A 162 -7.59 10.55 -10.80
CA LYS A 162 -7.25 11.92 -11.19
C LYS A 162 -6.68 11.95 -12.60
N ASN A 163 -7.00 13.02 -13.30
CA ASN A 163 -6.34 13.40 -14.54
C ASN A 163 -4.95 14.00 -14.26
N GLU A 164 -4.13 14.17 -15.30
CA GLU A 164 -2.80 14.80 -15.19
C GLU A 164 -2.85 16.24 -14.64
N ASP A 165 -3.95 16.95 -14.87
CA ASP A 165 -4.18 18.29 -14.35
C ASP A 165 -4.72 18.34 -12.91
N GLY A 166 -4.81 17.18 -12.24
CA GLY A 166 -5.33 17.04 -10.89
C GLY A 166 -6.85 17.00 -10.76
N SER A 167 -7.59 17.22 -11.84
CA SER A 167 -9.05 17.11 -11.84
C SER A 167 -9.50 15.65 -11.67
N ILE A 168 -10.73 15.46 -11.19
CA ILE A 168 -11.30 14.13 -10.96
C ILE A 168 -11.63 13.44 -12.28
N HIS A 169 -11.27 12.16 -12.38
CA HIS A 169 -11.63 11.30 -13.49
C HIS A 169 -12.89 10.49 -13.18
N SER A 170 -14.04 11.10 -13.39
CA SER A 170 -15.36 10.57 -12.97
C SER A 170 -15.71 9.22 -13.58
N GLU A 171 -15.31 8.97 -14.84
CA GLU A 171 -15.56 7.67 -15.50
C GLU A 171 -14.82 6.54 -14.79
N THR A 172 -13.57 6.76 -14.39
CA THR A 172 -12.75 5.76 -13.68
C THR A 172 -13.30 5.49 -12.27
N ILE A 173 -13.76 6.54 -11.58
CA ILE A 173 -14.42 6.37 -10.27
C ILE A 173 -15.74 5.63 -10.43
N SER A 174 -16.52 5.92 -11.48
CA SER A 174 -17.76 5.17 -11.77
C SER A 174 -17.47 3.68 -11.96
N GLU A 175 -16.48 3.34 -12.79
CA GLU A 175 -16.05 1.97 -13.04
C GLU A 175 -15.56 1.28 -11.74
N PHE A 176 -14.81 2.02 -10.89
CA PHE A 176 -14.41 1.52 -9.57
C PHE A 176 -15.60 1.14 -8.71
N LEU A 177 -16.58 2.04 -8.57
CA LEU A 177 -17.75 1.80 -7.73
C LEU A 177 -18.63 0.66 -8.28
N GLU A 178 -18.81 0.57 -9.60
CA GLU A 178 -19.56 -0.54 -10.22
C GLU A 178 -18.90 -1.90 -9.93
N ASN A 179 -17.58 -2.02 -10.09
CA ASN A 179 -16.89 -3.28 -9.83
C ASN A 179 -16.74 -3.58 -8.34
N ALA A 180 -16.53 -2.58 -7.49
CA ALA A 180 -16.56 -2.76 -6.04
C ALA A 180 -17.93 -3.29 -5.57
N LYS A 181 -19.03 -2.78 -6.15
CA LYS A 181 -20.37 -3.32 -5.89
C LYS A 181 -20.51 -4.76 -6.35
N ARG A 182 -20.01 -5.14 -7.52
CA ARG A 182 -20.04 -6.54 -8.01
C ARG A 182 -19.28 -7.46 -7.05
N VAL A 183 -18.09 -7.05 -6.58
CA VAL A 183 -17.31 -7.81 -5.59
C VAL A 183 -18.08 -7.95 -4.28
N TYR A 184 -18.65 -6.86 -3.78
CA TYR A 184 -19.47 -6.86 -2.56
C TYR A 184 -20.69 -7.77 -2.71
N ASP A 185 -21.46 -7.62 -3.77
CA ASP A 185 -22.66 -8.42 -4.03
C ASP A 185 -22.30 -9.92 -4.12
N ALA A 186 -21.21 -10.27 -4.81
CA ALA A 186 -20.74 -11.66 -4.91
C ALA A 186 -20.25 -12.21 -3.56
N GLN A 187 -19.54 -11.42 -2.75
CA GLN A 187 -19.12 -11.81 -1.40
C GLN A 187 -20.33 -12.07 -0.50
N MET A 188 -21.32 -11.20 -0.54
CA MET A 188 -22.49 -11.27 0.34
C MET A 188 -23.57 -12.27 -0.12
N ASP A 189 -23.56 -12.67 -1.41
CA ASP A 189 -24.53 -13.62 -1.93
C ASP A 189 -24.42 -14.97 -1.22
N THR A 190 -25.53 -15.44 -0.66
CA THR A 190 -25.63 -16.71 0.07
C THR A 190 -24.74 -16.85 1.32
N LEU A 191 -24.00 -15.82 1.72
CA LEU A 191 -23.20 -15.84 2.93
C LEU A 191 -24.09 -15.97 4.18
N ALA A 192 -23.68 -16.81 5.13
CA ALA A 192 -24.44 -17.01 6.35
C ALA A 192 -24.44 -15.76 7.22
N GLU A 193 -25.58 -15.42 7.83
CA GLU A 193 -25.70 -14.27 8.74
C GLU A 193 -24.74 -14.39 9.94
N SER A 194 -24.38 -15.60 10.35
CA SER A 194 -23.38 -15.83 11.41
C SER A 194 -21.99 -15.33 11.04
N GLU A 195 -21.58 -15.45 9.77
CA GLU A 195 -20.29 -14.96 9.28
C GLU A 195 -20.28 -13.41 9.26
N ILE A 196 -21.35 -12.83 8.76
CA ILE A 196 -21.53 -11.36 8.75
C ILE A 196 -21.51 -10.80 10.18
N GLU A 197 -22.19 -11.46 11.11
CA GLU A 197 -22.22 -11.01 12.51
C GLU A 197 -20.86 -11.18 13.18
N SER A 198 -20.14 -12.27 12.91
CA SER A 198 -18.78 -12.51 13.39
C SER A 198 -17.83 -11.41 12.90
N TYR A 199 -17.90 -11.04 11.61
CA TYR A 199 -17.13 -9.93 11.07
C TYR A 199 -17.45 -8.60 11.73
N ARG A 200 -18.73 -8.28 11.93
CA ARG A 200 -19.17 -7.07 12.66
C ARG A 200 -18.64 -7.04 14.08
N GLN A 201 -18.69 -8.17 14.78
CA GLN A 201 -18.18 -8.27 16.15
C GLN A 201 -16.67 -8.02 16.22
N ARG A 202 -15.87 -8.58 15.31
CA ARG A 202 -14.42 -8.30 15.23
C ARG A 202 -14.14 -6.80 15.05
N ASN A 203 -14.89 -6.12 14.18
CA ASN A 203 -14.77 -4.68 13.98
C ASN A 203 -15.14 -3.86 15.23
N GLU A 204 -16.20 -4.22 15.94
CA GLU A 204 -16.60 -3.55 17.19
C GLU A 204 -15.59 -3.80 18.33
N GLU A 205 -15.02 -5.00 18.43
CA GLU A 205 -13.94 -5.29 19.37
C GLU A 205 -12.71 -4.43 19.08
N TRP A 206 -12.31 -4.32 17.80
CA TRP A 206 -11.22 -3.44 17.38
C TRP A 206 -11.49 -1.98 17.75
N ARG A 207 -12.70 -1.47 17.46
CA ARG A 207 -13.13 -0.12 17.83
C ARG A 207 -13.07 0.13 19.33
N SER A 208 -13.39 -0.87 20.13
CA SER A 208 -13.34 -0.73 21.59
C SER A 208 -11.92 -0.52 22.15
N TYR A 209 -10.89 -1.01 21.44
CA TYR A 209 -9.48 -0.86 21.85
C TYR A 209 -8.80 0.37 21.24
N TYR A 210 -9.14 0.74 19.99
CA TYR A 210 -8.38 1.70 19.19
C TYR A 210 -9.16 2.95 18.78
N ASN A 211 -10.47 3.04 19.06
CA ASN A 211 -11.41 4.09 18.62
C ASN A 211 -11.66 4.14 17.09
N PHE A 212 -11.27 3.13 16.35
CA PHE A 212 -11.59 2.91 14.94
C PHE A 212 -11.81 1.41 14.68
N THR A 213 -12.53 1.06 13.62
CA THR A 213 -12.73 -0.35 13.23
C THR A 213 -11.46 -0.93 12.64
N TRP A 214 -11.39 -2.28 12.55
CA TRP A 214 -10.30 -2.92 11.81
C TRP A 214 -10.22 -2.42 10.36
N GLU A 215 -11.35 -2.25 9.71
CA GLU A 215 -11.44 -1.72 8.34
C GLU A 215 -10.90 -0.29 8.21
N GLU A 216 -11.04 0.54 9.24
CA GLU A 216 -10.50 1.91 9.29
C GLU A 216 -9.01 1.95 9.64
N SER A 217 -8.45 0.82 10.08
CA SER A 217 -7.03 0.72 10.44
C SER A 217 -6.14 0.98 9.24
N PRO A 218 -5.02 1.69 9.41
CA PRO A 218 -4.00 1.80 8.36
C PRO A 218 -3.36 0.45 8.01
N TYR A 219 -3.55 -0.56 8.86
CA TYR A 219 -3.02 -1.92 8.64
C TYR A 219 -4.01 -2.87 7.97
N PHE A 220 -5.23 -2.42 7.66
CA PHE A 220 -6.29 -3.28 7.10
C PHE A 220 -5.87 -4.00 5.81
N THR A 221 -5.11 -3.34 4.96
CA THR A 221 -4.63 -3.89 3.68
C THR A 221 -3.15 -4.28 3.71
N ASN A 222 -2.52 -4.33 4.89
CA ASN A 222 -1.11 -4.66 5.02
C ASN A 222 -0.91 -6.17 5.14
N GLY A 223 -0.15 -6.73 4.19
CA GLY A 223 0.21 -8.14 4.14
C GLY A 223 -0.94 -9.06 3.73
N LEU A 224 -0.57 -10.27 3.40
CA LEU A 224 -1.51 -11.38 3.21
C LEU A 224 -1.84 -12.01 4.59
N ASP A 225 -3.03 -12.57 4.71
CA ASP A 225 -3.41 -13.39 5.85
C ASP A 225 -3.31 -14.87 5.46
N GLU A 226 -2.08 -15.34 5.35
CA GLU A 226 -1.78 -16.72 4.96
C GLU A 226 -2.38 -17.75 5.92
N ILE A 227 -2.50 -17.40 7.21
CA ILE A 227 -3.08 -18.30 8.23
C ILE A 227 -4.57 -18.47 7.98
N GLY A 228 -5.33 -17.39 7.80
CA GLY A 228 -6.76 -17.44 7.47
C GLY A 228 -7.01 -18.14 6.14
N TYR A 229 -6.15 -17.91 5.14
CA TYR A 229 -6.23 -18.61 3.86
C TYR A 229 -6.04 -20.13 4.00
N ILE A 230 -4.99 -20.58 4.73
CA ILE A 230 -4.76 -22.00 5.01
C ILE A 230 -5.89 -22.60 5.83
N ALA A 231 -6.41 -21.87 6.79
CA ALA A 231 -7.56 -22.29 7.62
C ALA A 231 -8.86 -22.42 6.82
N GLY A 232 -8.90 -21.87 5.60
CA GLY A 232 -10.07 -21.89 4.73
C GLY A 232 -11.12 -20.83 5.07
N GLU A 233 -10.75 -19.84 5.89
CA GLU A 233 -11.59 -18.68 6.26
C GLU A 233 -11.90 -17.79 5.06
N LYS A 234 -11.03 -17.81 4.07
CA LYS A 234 -11.17 -17.12 2.78
C LYS A 234 -10.72 -18.00 1.61
N LYS A 235 -11.11 -17.65 0.39
CA LYS A 235 -10.75 -18.36 -0.85
C LYS A 235 -9.87 -17.52 -1.77
N LEU A 236 -9.89 -16.22 -1.57
CA LEU A 236 -9.06 -15.25 -2.25
C LEU A 236 -8.58 -14.25 -1.19
N ASP A 237 -7.31 -13.96 -1.19
CA ASP A 237 -6.71 -13.02 -0.25
C ASP A 237 -6.02 -11.89 -1.01
N PHE A 238 -6.28 -10.67 -0.60
CA PHE A 238 -5.67 -9.45 -1.14
C PHE A 238 -4.78 -8.84 -0.08
N GLY A 239 -3.56 -8.52 -0.45
CA GLY A 239 -2.63 -7.90 0.48
C GLY A 239 -1.45 -7.27 -0.25
N THR A 240 -0.38 -7.06 0.49
CA THR A 240 0.86 -6.49 -0.03
C THR A 240 2.05 -7.35 0.32
N VAL A 241 3.08 -7.25 -0.51
CA VAL A 241 4.42 -7.79 -0.24
C VAL A 241 5.40 -6.63 -0.28
N GLY A 242 6.04 -6.34 0.84
CA GLY A 242 6.99 -5.25 1.00
C GLY A 242 8.37 -5.69 1.52
N TYR A 243 8.53 -6.98 1.92
CA TYR A 243 9.79 -7.48 2.45
C TYR A 243 10.00 -8.96 2.10
N ALA A 244 11.27 -9.36 2.08
CA ALA A 244 11.68 -10.67 1.55
C ALA A 244 11.05 -11.86 2.30
N TYR A 245 10.97 -11.79 3.63
CA TYR A 245 10.38 -12.87 4.43
C TYR A 245 8.87 -13.02 4.17
N GLY A 246 8.13 -11.90 4.02
CA GLY A 246 6.70 -11.94 3.66
C GLY A 246 6.49 -12.59 2.29
N TYR A 247 7.33 -12.27 1.31
CA TYR A 247 7.27 -12.94 0.01
C TYR A 247 7.64 -14.43 0.09
N ALA A 248 8.64 -14.78 0.89
CA ALA A 248 9.00 -16.17 1.14
C ALA A 248 7.84 -16.93 1.80
N PHE A 249 7.11 -16.31 2.72
CA PHE A 249 5.91 -16.90 3.33
C PHE A 249 4.83 -17.12 2.28
N ALA A 250 4.44 -16.09 1.56
CA ALA A 250 3.41 -16.17 0.52
C ALA A 250 3.71 -17.28 -0.51
N THR A 251 4.97 -17.38 -0.97
CA THR A 251 5.38 -18.40 -1.95
C THR A 251 5.54 -19.79 -1.34
N SER A 252 5.68 -19.92 -0.02
CA SER A 252 5.73 -21.22 0.64
C SER A 252 4.40 -21.97 0.58
N LEU A 253 3.28 -21.26 0.46
CA LEU A 253 1.96 -21.86 0.29
C LEU A 253 1.84 -22.62 -1.04
N GLU A 254 2.59 -22.23 -2.06
CA GLU A 254 2.64 -22.91 -3.36
C GLU A 254 3.22 -24.35 -3.26
N ARG A 255 3.92 -24.67 -2.17
CA ARG A 255 4.50 -26.00 -1.91
C ARG A 255 3.59 -26.94 -1.13
N ARG A 256 2.44 -26.46 -0.68
CA ARG A 256 1.53 -27.24 0.16
C ARG A 256 0.63 -28.13 -0.69
N ASP A 257 0.61 -29.43 -0.39
CA ASP A 257 -0.23 -30.41 -1.08
C ASP A 257 -1.75 -30.16 -0.87
N ASP A 258 -2.12 -29.66 0.31
CA ASP A 258 -3.49 -29.33 0.68
C ASP A 258 -4.01 -28.03 0.04
N LEU A 259 -3.11 -27.21 -0.51
CA LEU A 259 -3.39 -25.99 -1.26
C LEU A 259 -2.92 -26.10 -2.73
N ALA A 260 -2.91 -27.32 -3.27
CA ALA A 260 -2.42 -27.56 -4.63
C ALA A 260 -3.15 -26.68 -5.66
N GLY A 261 -2.37 -25.92 -6.43
CA GLY A 261 -2.88 -24.95 -7.41
C GLY A 261 -3.08 -23.54 -6.85
N SER A 262 -2.81 -23.29 -5.57
CA SER A 262 -2.73 -21.93 -5.03
C SER A 262 -1.41 -21.27 -5.42
N ARG A 263 -1.47 -19.98 -5.70
CA ARG A 263 -0.30 -19.14 -5.98
C ARG A 263 -0.55 -17.70 -5.53
N THR A 264 0.52 -16.95 -5.45
CA THR A 264 0.51 -15.51 -5.24
C THR A 264 0.93 -14.81 -6.52
N ASP A 265 0.17 -13.79 -6.93
CA ASP A 265 0.48 -13.03 -8.15
C ASP A 265 0.36 -11.52 -7.92
N PHE A 266 1.00 -10.73 -8.79
CA PHE A 266 0.96 -9.29 -8.75
C PHE A 266 -0.44 -8.79 -9.13
N LEU A 267 -1.07 -8.02 -8.24
CA LEU A 267 -2.44 -7.56 -8.44
C LEU A 267 -2.48 -6.35 -9.38
N ASN A 268 -3.24 -6.47 -10.46
CA ASN A 268 -3.57 -5.36 -11.35
C ASN A 268 -4.97 -4.83 -11.03
N GLY A 269 -5.09 -3.51 -11.00
CA GLY A 269 -6.38 -2.81 -10.88
C GLY A 269 -6.62 -1.89 -12.07
N GLN A 270 -7.36 -0.81 -11.86
CA GLN A 270 -7.55 0.24 -12.87
C GLN A 270 -6.27 1.01 -13.17
N GLY A 271 -5.39 1.15 -12.18
CA GLY A 271 -4.12 1.86 -12.32
C GLY A 271 -3.10 1.17 -13.22
N GLY A 272 -3.30 -0.10 -13.56
CA GLY A 272 -2.30 -0.93 -14.23
C GLY A 272 -1.34 -1.57 -13.22
N LYS A 273 -0.05 -1.48 -13.45
CA LYS A 273 1.00 -2.05 -12.60
C LYS A 273 1.41 -1.05 -11.51
N VAL A 274 0.71 -1.08 -10.40
CA VAL A 274 0.88 -0.14 -9.29
C VAL A 274 1.83 -0.69 -8.23
N PHE A 275 2.72 0.16 -7.70
CA PHE A 275 3.41 -0.08 -6.44
C PHE A 275 2.92 0.92 -5.38
N ILE A 276 2.94 0.52 -4.13
CA ILE A 276 2.58 1.38 -3.00
C ILE A 276 3.86 2.06 -2.53
N ALA A 277 3.88 3.39 -2.60
CA ALA A 277 5.02 4.19 -2.17
C ALA A 277 4.96 4.44 -0.66
N GLU A 278 6.08 4.24 0.02
CA GLU A 278 6.18 4.41 1.47
C GLU A 278 7.37 5.28 1.84
N THR A 279 7.23 5.99 2.96
CA THR A 279 8.28 6.91 3.45
C THR A 279 8.70 7.91 2.37
N LEU A 280 7.70 8.66 1.86
CA LEU A 280 7.90 9.67 0.82
C LEU A 280 8.74 10.83 1.35
N ALA A 281 9.96 11.00 0.86
CA ALA A 281 10.85 12.07 1.25
C ALA A 281 10.85 13.22 0.24
N GLY A 282 10.78 14.46 0.74
CA GLY A 282 10.93 15.68 -0.04
C GLY A 282 11.76 16.71 0.70
N ILE A 283 12.40 17.62 -0.03
CA ILE A 283 13.24 18.67 0.53
C ILE A 283 12.57 20.03 0.35
N SER A 284 12.62 20.88 1.36
CA SER A 284 12.09 22.24 1.28
C SER A 284 12.89 23.08 0.29
N ALA A 285 12.21 23.70 -0.67
CA ALA A 285 12.84 24.61 -1.64
C ALA A 285 13.44 25.86 -0.99
N SER A 286 12.99 26.22 0.22
CA SER A 286 13.48 27.37 0.98
C SER A 286 14.54 27.00 2.02
N SER A 287 14.95 25.74 2.11
CA SER A 287 15.96 25.29 3.07
C SER A 287 17.31 25.99 2.82
N PRO A 288 17.89 26.62 3.85
CA PRO A 288 19.27 27.14 3.76
C PRO A 288 20.33 26.01 3.79
N TYR A 289 19.90 24.77 4.09
CA TYR A 289 20.75 23.58 4.22
C TYR A 289 20.44 22.52 3.16
N ALA A 290 19.95 22.92 1.98
CA ALA A 290 19.51 21.99 0.92
C ALA A 290 20.55 20.92 0.57
N GLU A 291 21.86 21.28 0.53
CA GLU A 291 22.95 20.30 0.28
C GLU A 291 23.03 19.25 1.39
N LYS A 292 22.85 19.63 2.66
CA LYS A 292 22.83 18.69 3.78
C LYS A 292 21.55 17.85 3.84
N ALA A 293 20.44 18.43 3.41
CA ALA A 293 19.19 17.70 3.25
C ALA A 293 19.29 16.65 2.13
N LEU A 294 20.00 16.93 1.03
CA LEU A 294 20.30 15.94 -0.02
C LEU A 294 21.21 14.81 0.50
N GLU A 295 22.26 15.13 1.28
CA GLU A 295 23.09 14.10 1.92
C GLU A 295 22.27 13.19 2.86
N LEU A 296 21.31 13.76 3.61
CA LEU A 296 20.38 12.99 4.45
C LEU A 296 19.43 12.15 3.60
N LEU A 297 18.93 12.70 2.50
CA LEU A 297 18.10 11.95 1.55
C LEU A 297 18.87 10.74 1.00
N ASP A 298 20.15 10.91 0.61
CA ASP A 298 21.00 9.81 0.14
C ASP A 298 21.18 8.70 1.17
N VAL A 299 21.14 9.04 2.45
CA VAL A 299 21.11 8.03 3.53
C VAL A 299 19.77 7.31 3.57
N LEU A 300 18.66 8.03 3.42
CA LEU A 300 17.30 7.45 3.47
C LEU A 300 17.00 6.54 2.28
N ILE A 301 17.50 6.86 1.10
CA ILE A 301 17.34 6.05 -0.12
C ILE A 301 18.55 5.17 -0.42
N GLY A 302 19.52 5.12 0.48
CA GLY A 302 20.75 4.37 0.31
C GLY A 302 20.58 2.87 0.60
N LYS A 303 21.59 2.09 0.21
CA LYS A 303 21.60 0.64 0.36
C LYS A 303 21.35 0.15 1.80
N GLU A 304 21.85 0.88 2.80
CA GLU A 304 21.80 0.46 4.21
C GLU A 304 20.62 1.07 4.99
N SER A 305 19.76 1.86 4.32
CA SER A 305 18.75 2.64 5.04
C SER A 305 17.54 1.84 5.48
N VAL A 306 17.26 0.76 4.81
CA VAL A 306 15.98 0.05 4.97
C VAL A 306 16.01 -0.93 6.10
N VAL A 307 15.04 -0.81 6.97
CA VAL A 307 14.77 -1.73 8.06
C VAL A 307 13.28 -2.10 7.98
N GLY A 308 12.90 -2.91 7.00
CA GLY A 308 11.53 -3.39 6.95
C GLY A 308 11.03 -3.70 5.54
N GLU A 309 10.65 -2.69 4.79
CA GLU A 309 10.04 -2.82 3.46
C GLU A 309 11.09 -2.91 2.33
N PHE A 310 10.66 -3.22 1.12
CA PHE A 310 11.55 -3.23 -0.05
C PHE A 310 12.11 -1.84 -0.34
N SER A 311 13.44 -1.76 -0.44
CA SER A 311 14.14 -0.52 -0.77
C SER A 311 13.96 -0.13 -2.22
N VAL A 312 13.81 1.17 -2.49
CA VAL A 312 13.94 1.72 -3.85
C VAL A 312 15.37 1.65 -4.39
N ASN A 313 16.35 1.43 -3.51
CA ASN A 313 17.74 1.19 -3.88
C ASN A 313 17.93 -0.24 -4.38
N LYS A 314 18.44 -0.40 -5.61
CA LYS A 314 18.62 -1.72 -6.23
C LYS A 314 19.55 -2.63 -5.42
N ALA A 315 20.65 -2.11 -4.91
CA ALA A 315 21.63 -2.92 -4.16
C ALA A 315 21.07 -3.32 -2.80
N GLY A 316 20.33 -2.43 -2.13
CA GLY A 316 19.64 -2.73 -0.88
C GLY A 316 18.54 -3.77 -1.06
N PHE A 317 17.74 -3.62 -2.12
CA PHE A 317 16.72 -4.62 -2.46
C PHE A 317 17.35 -6.01 -2.72
N GLU A 318 18.37 -6.10 -3.58
CA GLU A 318 19.03 -7.38 -3.87
C GLU A 318 19.67 -8.02 -2.62
N GLU A 319 20.21 -7.22 -1.72
CA GLU A 319 20.75 -7.71 -0.45
C GLU A 319 19.64 -8.26 0.45
N SER A 320 18.46 -7.64 0.47
CA SER A 320 17.31 -8.12 1.24
C SER A 320 16.79 -9.49 0.77
N LEU A 321 17.04 -9.87 -0.49
CA LEU A 321 16.67 -11.19 -1.02
C LEU A 321 17.64 -12.31 -0.61
N MET A 322 18.74 -12.00 0.05
CA MET A 322 19.67 -12.99 0.54
C MET A 322 19.19 -13.53 1.90
N PRO A 323 19.11 -14.84 2.07
CA PRO A 323 18.77 -15.41 3.36
C PRO A 323 19.90 -15.20 4.38
N ASP A 324 19.57 -15.19 5.67
CA ASP A 324 20.56 -15.22 6.70
C ASP A 324 21.39 -16.53 6.59
N PRO A 325 22.69 -16.45 6.33
CA PRO A 325 23.54 -17.64 6.13
C PRO A 325 23.70 -18.49 7.40
N GLU A 326 23.35 -17.97 8.58
CA GLU A 326 23.38 -18.75 9.83
C GLU A 326 22.14 -19.65 9.98
N VAL A 327 21.05 -19.34 9.26
CA VAL A 327 19.76 -20.03 9.33
C VAL A 327 19.50 -20.87 8.08
N TYR A 328 19.87 -20.35 6.92
CA TYR A 328 19.59 -21.00 5.65
C TYR A 328 20.50 -22.20 5.38
N GLU A 329 19.90 -23.37 5.18
CA GLU A 329 20.60 -24.59 4.82
C GLU A 329 20.50 -24.93 3.33
N SER A 330 19.30 -24.92 2.78
CA SER A 330 19.01 -25.14 1.35
C SER A 330 17.55 -24.82 1.02
N ASP A 331 17.21 -24.74 -0.27
CA ASP A 331 15.84 -24.46 -0.75
C ASP A 331 14.80 -25.52 -0.30
N ASP A 332 15.23 -26.72 0.06
CA ASP A 332 14.35 -27.82 0.46
C ASP A 332 14.20 -27.96 1.99
N VAL A 333 14.92 -27.15 2.75
CA VAL A 333 14.83 -27.10 4.22
C VAL A 333 14.08 -25.85 4.62
N PRO A 334 13.06 -25.96 5.50
CA PRO A 334 12.37 -24.78 5.99
C PRO A 334 13.33 -23.77 6.62
N TYR A 335 13.24 -22.52 6.15
CA TYR A 335 13.98 -21.41 6.74
C TYR A 335 13.47 -21.08 8.14
N SER A 336 12.14 -21.21 8.33
CA SER A 336 11.49 -21.13 9.63
C SER A 336 10.16 -21.89 9.60
N SER A 337 9.60 -22.13 10.78
CA SER A 337 8.25 -22.68 10.92
C SER A 337 7.48 -21.83 11.90
N ILE A 338 6.22 -21.56 11.57
CA ILE A 338 5.30 -20.86 12.45
C ILE A 338 4.15 -21.78 12.82
N SER A 339 3.62 -21.60 14.03
CA SER A 339 2.37 -22.21 14.48
C SER A 339 1.47 -21.10 15.00
N SER A 340 0.30 -21.02 14.47
CA SER A 340 -0.71 -20.03 14.86
C SER A 340 -2.07 -20.68 15.01
N SER A 341 -2.97 -20.09 15.76
CA SER A 341 -4.37 -20.52 15.83
C SER A 341 -5.26 -19.49 15.17
N ASN A 342 -6.21 -19.97 14.36
CA ASN A 342 -7.28 -19.13 13.83
C ASN A 342 -8.30 -18.74 14.92
N GLY A 343 -9.27 -17.90 14.56
CA GLY A 343 -10.33 -17.45 15.46
C GLY A 343 -11.15 -18.56 16.09
N ASP A 344 -11.27 -19.72 15.42
CA ASP A 344 -11.98 -20.91 15.90
C ASP A 344 -11.12 -21.85 16.77
N GLY A 345 -9.85 -21.50 16.99
CA GLY A 345 -8.90 -22.27 17.77
C GLY A 345 -8.27 -23.48 17.02
N MET A 346 -8.42 -23.53 15.69
CA MET A 346 -7.67 -24.48 14.87
C MET A 346 -6.20 -24.07 14.81
N VAL A 347 -5.31 -24.99 15.10
CA VAL A 347 -3.87 -24.74 14.99
C VAL A 347 -3.42 -24.98 13.56
N VAL A 348 -2.82 -23.97 12.96
CA VAL A 348 -2.20 -24.01 11.64
C VAL A 348 -0.69 -23.99 11.80
N GLU A 349 -0.01 -24.98 11.22
CA GLU A 349 1.46 -25.05 11.17
C GLU A 349 1.90 -24.81 9.73
N VAL A 350 2.90 -23.93 9.56
CA VAL A 350 3.44 -23.55 8.24
C VAL A 350 4.95 -23.59 8.28
N ASP A 351 5.52 -24.38 7.39
CA ASP A 351 6.94 -24.34 7.08
C ASP A 351 7.17 -23.25 6.02
N ILE A 352 8.04 -22.30 6.33
CA ILE A 352 8.39 -21.19 5.44
C ILE A 352 9.75 -21.51 4.81
N TYR A 353 9.77 -21.58 3.50
CA TYR A 353 10.95 -21.80 2.69
C TYR A 353 11.44 -20.50 2.11
N TRP A 354 12.76 -20.27 2.14
CA TRP A 354 13.28 -19.10 1.45
C TRP A 354 13.06 -19.21 -0.05
N MET A 355 12.88 -18.08 -0.70
CA MET A 355 12.58 -18.02 -2.12
C MET A 355 13.74 -18.56 -2.97
N ASN A 356 13.44 -19.42 -3.93
CA ASN A 356 14.38 -19.89 -4.93
C ASN A 356 14.58 -18.83 -6.05
N GLU A 357 15.52 -19.07 -6.98
CA GLU A 357 15.84 -18.11 -8.03
C GLU A 357 14.67 -17.83 -8.99
N GLU A 358 13.79 -18.79 -9.27
CA GLU A 358 12.59 -18.57 -10.08
C GLU A 358 11.63 -17.59 -9.40
N GLN A 359 11.41 -17.75 -8.10
CA GLN A 359 10.58 -16.86 -7.29
C GLN A 359 11.20 -15.45 -7.19
N LYS A 360 12.52 -15.35 -7.00
CA LYS A 360 13.22 -14.05 -7.02
C LYS A 360 13.11 -13.35 -8.37
N GLU A 361 13.29 -14.09 -9.49
CA GLU A 361 13.11 -13.53 -10.85
C GLU A 361 11.67 -13.07 -11.09
N ARG A 362 10.67 -13.82 -10.59
CA ARG A 362 9.27 -13.41 -10.64
C ARG A 362 9.05 -12.08 -9.91
N LEU A 363 9.60 -11.94 -8.70
CA LEU A 363 9.51 -10.70 -7.92
C LEU A 363 10.21 -9.53 -8.63
N ARG A 364 11.42 -9.74 -9.19
CA ARG A 364 12.11 -8.73 -10.00
C ARG A 364 11.28 -8.32 -11.22
N GLY A 365 10.61 -9.29 -11.86
CA GLY A 365 9.70 -9.03 -12.96
C GLY A 365 8.49 -8.18 -12.58
N TRP A 366 7.92 -8.39 -11.39
CA TRP A 366 6.86 -7.54 -10.86
C TRP A 366 7.34 -6.11 -10.67
N ILE A 367 8.48 -5.91 -9.99
CA ILE A 367 9.06 -4.59 -9.77
C ILE A 367 9.35 -3.90 -11.11
N ALA A 368 9.99 -4.59 -12.05
CA ALA A 368 10.33 -4.03 -13.35
C ALA A 368 9.10 -3.61 -14.17
N SER A 369 7.95 -4.23 -13.91
CA SER A 369 6.68 -3.91 -14.59
C SER A 369 5.87 -2.82 -13.91
N ALA A 370 6.16 -2.50 -12.64
CA ALA A 370 5.45 -1.45 -11.90
C ALA A 370 5.86 -0.08 -12.43
N ASP A 371 4.88 0.72 -12.84
CA ASP A 371 5.11 2.01 -13.50
C ASP A 371 4.27 3.15 -12.93
N LYS A 372 3.40 2.85 -11.97
CA LYS A 372 2.56 3.84 -11.29
C LYS A 372 2.71 3.73 -9.78
N ALA A 373 2.87 4.87 -9.13
CA ALA A 373 2.89 4.95 -7.67
C ALA A 373 1.48 5.16 -7.13
N TYR A 374 1.09 4.37 -6.14
CA TYR A 374 0.02 4.75 -5.24
C TYR A 374 0.58 5.60 -4.11
N VAL A 375 0.05 6.79 -3.98
CA VAL A 375 0.24 7.71 -2.84
C VAL A 375 -1.16 8.06 -2.35
N SER A 376 -1.45 7.79 -1.09
CA SER A 376 -2.79 8.03 -0.53
C SER A 376 -3.20 9.51 -0.61
N ASP A 377 -4.38 9.76 -1.16
CA ASP A 377 -5.08 11.03 -1.11
C ASP A 377 -6.32 10.87 -0.22
N SER A 378 -6.13 11.03 1.09
CA SER A 378 -7.19 10.77 2.07
C SER A 378 -8.47 11.57 1.81
N VAL A 379 -8.37 12.78 1.24
CA VAL A 379 -9.56 13.61 0.97
C VAL A 379 -10.39 13.03 -0.16
N LEU A 380 -9.75 12.61 -1.23
CA LEU A 380 -10.43 11.94 -2.35
C LEU A 380 -10.93 10.56 -1.95
N GLU A 381 -10.10 9.76 -1.29
CA GLU A 381 -10.45 8.42 -0.83
C GLU A 381 -11.66 8.45 0.11
N ASP A 382 -11.66 9.33 1.12
CA ASP A 382 -12.79 9.52 2.04
C ASP A 382 -14.08 9.96 1.29
N ALA A 383 -13.95 10.81 0.25
CA ALA A 383 -15.09 11.19 -0.56
C ALA A 383 -15.66 9.99 -1.34
N VAL A 384 -14.78 9.17 -1.92
CA VAL A 384 -15.18 7.95 -2.66
C VAL A 384 -15.81 6.92 -1.71
N TYR A 385 -15.23 6.69 -0.52
CA TYR A 385 -15.76 5.74 0.46
C TYR A 385 -17.14 6.18 0.96
N GLU A 386 -17.29 7.44 1.38
CA GLU A 386 -18.56 7.94 1.91
C GLU A 386 -19.71 7.82 0.90
N LYS A 387 -19.48 8.24 -0.35
CA LYS A 387 -20.52 8.24 -1.38
C LYS A 387 -20.68 6.88 -2.06
N GLY A 388 -19.56 6.15 -2.21
CA GLY A 388 -19.55 4.81 -2.74
C GLY A 388 -20.29 3.82 -1.86
N ALA A 389 -20.17 3.91 -0.53
CA ALA A 389 -20.90 3.06 0.41
C ALA A 389 -22.41 3.13 0.17
N ALA A 390 -22.98 4.33 0.08
CA ALA A 390 -24.42 4.51 -0.18
C ALA A 390 -24.84 3.93 -1.53
N TYR A 391 -24.00 4.02 -2.57
CA TYR A 391 -24.27 3.37 -3.86
C TYR A 391 -24.21 1.83 -3.76
N ILE A 392 -23.16 1.27 -3.14
CA ILE A 392 -23.01 -0.18 -3.00
C ILE A 392 -24.19 -0.78 -2.25
N LEU A 393 -24.66 -0.13 -1.19
CA LEU A 393 -25.83 -0.54 -0.41
C LEU A 393 -27.18 -0.28 -1.11
N GLY A 394 -27.17 0.35 -2.29
CA GLY A 394 -28.37 0.66 -3.07
C GLY A 394 -29.21 1.82 -2.53
N GLU A 395 -28.64 2.67 -1.69
CA GLU A 395 -29.30 3.83 -1.07
C GLU A 395 -29.32 5.05 -2.01
N GLN A 396 -28.40 5.12 -2.98
CA GLN A 396 -28.37 6.15 -4.02
C GLN A 396 -27.93 5.60 -5.38
N SER A 397 -28.13 6.38 -6.44
CA SER A 397 -27.67 6.02 -7.78
C SER A 397 -26.16 6.25 -7.96
N LEU A 398 -25.54 5.55 -8.92
CA LEU A 398 -24.13 5.77 -9.28
C LEU A 398 -23.89 7.22 -9.72
N GLU A 399 -24.77 7.78 -10.55
CA GLU A 399 -24.69 9.16 -11.05
C GLU A 399 -24.68 10.17 -9.90
N ASP A 400 -25.56 9.99 -8.90
CA ASP A 400 -25.63 10.87 -7.73
C ASP A 400 -24.35 10.73 -6.88
N ALA A 401 -23.85 9.49 -6.64
CA ALA A 401 -22.64 9.23 -5.87
C ALA A 401 -21.43 9.95 -6.48
N VAL A 402 -21.21 9.77 -7.79
CA VAL A 402 -20.09 10.39 -8.51
C VAL A 402 -20.22 11.92 -8.55
N SER A 403 -21.44 12.44 -8.80
CA SER A 403 -21.69 13.90 -8.78
C SER A 403 -21.42 14.54 -7.41
N GLU A 404 -21.69 13.80 -6.31
CA GLU A 404 -21.38 14.30 -4.97
C GLU A 404 -19.88 14.26 -4.66
N ILE A 405 -19.15 13.24 -5.15
CA ILE A 405 -17.69 13.18 -5.06
C ILE A 405 -17.08 14.39 -5.80
N GLU A 406 -17.49 14.64 -7.05
CA GLU A 406 -17.03 15.79 -7.82
C GLU A 406 -17.25 17.11 -7.09
N LYS A 407 -18.43 17.32 -6.54
CA LYS A 407 -18.76 18.55 -5.80
C LYS A 407 -17.89 18.71 -4.55
N LYS A 408 -17.67 17.63 -3.79
CA LYS A 408 -16.84 17.65 -2.58
C LYS A 408 -15.39 18.02 -2.94
N MET A 409 -14.85 17.40 -4.00
CA MET A 409 -13.50 17.68 -4.45
C MET A 409 -13.34 19.07 -5.06
N ALA A 410 -14.33 19.57 -5.80
CA ALA A 410 -14.31 20.94 -6.34
C ALA A 410 -14.27 22.01 -5.22
N ILE A 411 -14.92 21.76 -4.09
CA ILE A 411 -14.86 22.65 -2.93
C ILE A 411 -13.45 22.61 -2.32
N TYR A 412 -12.90 21.39 -2.10
CA TYR A 412 -11.58 21.22 -1.53
C TYR A 412 -10.46 21.86 -2.37
N MET A 413 -10.53 21.74 -3.69
CA MET A 413 -9.55 22.34 -4.60
C MET A 413 -9.66 23.87 -4.70
N ALA A 414 -10.78 24.46 -4.28
CA ALA A 414 -10.98 25.91 -4.29
C ALA A 414 -10.49 26.62 -3.01
N GLU A 415 -10.17 25.87 -1.95
CA GLU A 415 -9.62 26.35 -0.68
C GLU A 415 -8.08 26.44 -0.71
#